data_2d4da601ad545380c7ec7a0f40e2b3df
#
_entry.id   2d4da601ad545380c7ec7a0f40e2b3df
#
_cell.length_a   1.000
_cell.length_b   1.000
_cell.length_c   1.000
_cell.angle_alpha   90.00
_cell.angle_beta   90.00
_cell.angle_gamma   90.00
#
_symmetry.space_group_name_H-M   'P 1'
#
loop_
_entity.id
_entity.type
_entity.pdbx_description
1 polymer ?
#
loop_
_entity_poly.entity_id
_entity_poly.type
_entity_poly.pdbx_seq_one_letter_code
_entity_poly.pdbx_strand_id
1 'polypeptide(L)'
;MDIRIEKTDRAIEKAFMELRARQPLEKIRIKDLCTLAKVNKSTFYAHYEDIYELSSRLENKLIHVILDSVPNVGLTAAHTEQLTRELFHAFVQNQEAVNILFSGARQGIFANCIEKGLRDRLAAKDPTFAADPDRGILLSFCVQGCFYAFANNSGQMDVEHLVDLLAVIAKAAQCLNR
;
A
#
# COMPACT_ATOMS: atom_id res chain seq x y z
N MET A 1 -24.87 -6.49 -8.24
CA MET A 1 -24.59 -5.31 -7.38
C MET A 1 -25.31 -4.12 -7.99
N ASP A 2 -25.99 -3.30 -7.19
CA ASP A 2 -26.84 -2.20 -7.73
C ASP A 2 -25.95 -1.07 -8.26
N ILE A 3 -26.09 -0.72 -9.54
CA ILE A 3 -25.34 0.33 -10.26
C ILE A 3 -25.42 1.69 -9.52
N ARG A 4 -26.50 1.94 -8.79
CA ARG A 4 -26.68 3.17 -7.99
C ARG A 4 -25.72 3.21 -6.79
N ILE A 5 -25.52 2.07 -6.12
CA ILE A 5 -24.63 1.92 -4.98
C ILE A 5 -23.20 2.18 -5.42
N GLU A 6 -22.76 1.57 -6.53
CA GLU A 6 -21.41 1.79 -7.07
C GLU A 6 -21.13 3.24 -7.48
N LYS A 7 -22.13 3.93 -8.07
CA LYS A 7 -21.96 5.35 -8.43
C LYS A 7 -21.80 6.22 -7.19
N THR A 8 -22.56 5.90 -6.13
CA THR A 8 -22.49 6.63 -4.87
C THR A 8 -21.14 6.41 -4.19
N ASP A 9 -20.67 5.16 -4.10
CA ASP A 9 -19.35 4.84 -3.54
C ASP A 9 -18.24 5.59 -4.28
N ARG A 10 -18.22 5.53 -5.61
CA ARG A 10 -17.23 6.25 -6.42
C ARG A 10 -17.26 7.77 -6.20
N ALA A 11 -18.46 8.36 -6.02
CA ALA A 11 -18.59 9.78 -5.74
C ALA A 11 -18.02 10.16 -4.36
N ILE A 12 -18.30 9.33 -3.36
CA ILE A 12 -17.78 9.49 -1.98
C ILE A 12 -16.26 9.31 -1.97
N GLU A 13 -15.73 8.22 -2.56
CA GLU A 13 -14.30 7.93 -2.67
C GLU A 13 -13.55 9.08 -3.35
N LYS A 14 -14.06 9.58 -4.49
CA LYS A 14 -13.47 10.71 -5.22
C LYS A 14 -13.42 11.97 -4.37
N ALA A 15 -14.54 12.35 -3.74
CA ALA A 15 -14.61 13.53 -2.87
C ALA A 15 -13.64 13.39 -1.68
N PHE A 16 -13.51 12.19 -1.12
CA PHE A 16 -12.55 11.91 -0.05
C PHE A 16 -11.12 12.14 -0.52
N MET A 17 -10.70 11.59 -1.66
CA MET A 17 -9.35 11.77 -2.20
C MET A 17 -9.04 13.24 -2.47
N GLU A 18 -9.99 14.02 -3.01
CA GLU A 18 -9.81 15.46 -3.23
C GLU A 18 -9.61 16.24 -1.91
N LEU A 19 -10.35 15.91 -0.86
CA LEU A 19 -10.19 16.55 0.45
C LEU A 19 -8.89 16.10 1.12
N ARG A 20 -8.56 14.83 1.04
CA ARG A 20 -7.37 14.24 1.65
C ARG A 20 -6.07 14.78 1.04
N ALA A 21 -6.07 15.09 -0.26
CA ALA A 21 -4.96 15.74 -0.93
C ALA A 21 -4.66 17.17 -0.39
N ARG A 22 -5.65 17.82 0.24
CA ARG A 22 -5.54 19.21 0.70
C ARG A 22 -5.38 19.35 2.22
N GLN A 23 -5.77 18.33 2.99
CA GLN A 23 -5.78 18.40 4.44
C GLN A 23 -5.64 17.02 5.10
N PRO A 24 -5.10 16.97 6.34
CA PRO A 24 -4.99 15.70 7.08
C PRO A 24 -6.35 15.10 7.39
N LEU A 25 -6.37 13.76 7.57
CA LEU A 25 -7.59 12.97 7.76
C LEU A 25 -8.47 13.51 8.89
N GLU A 26 -7.86 13.91 10.00
CA GLU A 26 -8.51 14.38 11.23
C GLU A 26 -9.26 15.72 11.03
N LYS A 27 -8.96 16.46 9.96
CA LYS A 27 -9.61 17.72 9.62
C LYS A 27 -10.74 17.56 8.61
N ILE A 28 -10.90 16.39 7.99
CA ILE A 28 -11.97 16.14 7.02
C ILE A 28 -13.30 15.99 7.76
N ARG A 29 -14.25 16.86 7.44
CA ARG A 29 -15.60 16.80 8.00
C ARG A 29 -16.54 16.07 7.04
N ILE A 30 -17.36 15.16 7.57
CA ILE A 30 -18.35 14.42 6.77
C ILE A 30 -19.30 15.37 6.03
N LYS A 31 -19.63 16.54 6.61
CA LYS A 31 -20.46 17.56 5.95
C LYS A 31 -19.82 18.03 4.64
N ASP A 32 -18.52 18.35 4.66
CA ASP A 32 -17.82 18.89 3.51
C ASP A 32 -17.66 17.81 2.41
N LEU A 33 -17.36 16.59 2.84
CA LEU A 33 -17.31 15.41 1.96
C LEU A 33 -18.65 15.15 1.29
N CYS A 34 -19.76 15.14 2.04
CA CYS A 34 -21.10 14.93 1.50
C CYS A 34 -21.49 16.03 0.50
N THR A 35 -21.12 17.29 0.78
CA THR A 35 -21.35 18.41 -0.13
C THR A 35 -20.61 18.21 -1.45
N LEU A 36 -19.34 17.84 -1.37
CA LEU A 36 -18.50 17.60 -2.55
C LEU A 36 -18.96 16.39 -3.36
N ALA A 37 -19.32 15.29 -2.70
CA ALA A 37 -19.83 14.07 -3.30
C ALA A 37 -21.28 14.20 -3.82
N LYS A 38 -21.98 15.30 -3.49
CA LYS A 38 -23.41 15.53 -3.79
C LYS A 38 -24.31 14.43 -3.21
N VAL A 39 -24.03 13.97 -2.01
CA VAL A 39 -24.83 13.01 -1.26
C VAL A 39 -25.28 13.61 0.07
N ASN A 40 -26.33 13.06 0.68
CA ASN A 40 -26.72 13.45 2.04
C ASN A 40 -25.95 12.60 3.09
N LYS A 41 -25.99 13.05 4.35
CA LYS A 41 -25.31 12.34 5.45
C LYS A 41 -25.84 10.93 5.67
N SER A 42 -27.17 10.71 5.54
CA SER A 42 -27.75 9.38 5.71
C SER A 42 -27.25 8.42 4.64
N THR A 43 -27.04 8.88 3.41
CA THR A 43 -26.42 8.11 2.35
C THR A 43 -24.97 7.76 2.69
N PHE A 44 -24.17 8.71 3.21
CA PHE A 44 -22.80 8.43 3.66
C PHE A 44 -22.79 7.33 4.73
N TYR A 45 -23.61 7.47 5.77
CA TYR A 45 -23.68 6.51 6.87
C TYR A 45 -24.30 5.16 6.50
N ALA A 46 -25.00 5.06 5.36
CA ALA A 46 -25.42 3.78 4.81
C ALA A 46 -24.27 2.99 4.15
N HIS A 47 -23.15 3.67 3.80
CA HIS A 47 -21.98 3.07 3.14
C HIS A 47 -20.77 2.93 4.09
N TYR A 48 -20.58 3.87 5.01
CA TYR A 48 -19.42 3.97 5.91
C TYR A 48 -19.83 4.39 7.31
N GLU A 49 -19.24 3.75 8.32
CA GLU A 49 -19.48 4.11 9.73
C GLU A 49 -18.95 5.52 10.04
N ASP A 50 -17.75 5.82 9.55
CA ASP A 50 -17.09 7.11 9.72
C ASP A 50 -16.03 7.37 8.62
N ILE A 51 -15.31 8.48 8.77
CA ILE A 51 -14.25 8.91 7.85
C ILE A 51 -13.03 7.99 7.92
N TYR A 52 -12.77 7.36 9.06
CA TYR A 52 -11.62 6.48 9.26
C TYR A 52 -11.86 5.12 8.60
N GLU A 53 -13.09 4.61 8.64
CA GLU A 53 -13.46 3.41 7.90
C GLU A 53 -13.32 3.63 6.39
N LEU A 54 -13.80 4.77 5.86
CA LEU A 54 -13.62 5.12 4.46
C LEU A 54 -12.13 5.16 4.09
N SER A 55 -11.28 5.83 4.91
CA SER A 55 -9.84 5.87 4.70
C SER A 55 -9.24 4.47 4.65
N SER A 56 -9.57 3.64 5.64
CA SER A 56 -9.04 2.28 5.75
C SER A 56 -9.45 1.39 4.56
N ARG A 57 -10.69 1.53 4.06
CA ARG A 57 -11.13 0.80 2.86
C ARG A 57 -10.34 1.22 1.62
N LEU A 58 -10.09 2.52 1.43
CA LEU A 58 -9.31 3.03 0.30
C LEU A 58 -7.83 2.63 0.39
N GLU A 59 -7.25 2.70 1.59
CA GLU A 59 -5.89 2.23 1.85
C GLU A 59 -5.74 0.75 1.52
N ASN A 60 -6.64 -0.09 2.02
CA ASN A 60 -6.64 -1.52 1.72
C ASN A 60 -6.82 -1.79 0.22
N LYS A 61 -7.73 -1.08 -0.46
CA LYS A 61 -7.94 -1.18 -1.90
C LYS A 61 -6.66 -0.86 -2.68
N LEU A 62 -5.95 0.21 -2.29
CA LEU A 62 -4.68 0.59 -2.91
C LEU A 62 -3.59 -0.46 -2.67
N ILE A 63 -3.46 -0.98 -1.44
CA ILE A 63 -2.52 -2.05 -1.11
C ILE A 63 -2.81 -3.30 -1.96
N HIS A 64 -4.09 -3.68 -2.11
CA HIS A 64 -4.45 -4.81 -3.00
C HIS A 64 -4.06 -4.54 -4.45
N VAL A 65 -4.32 -3.35 -5.00
CA VAL A 65 -3.90 -2.99 -6.37
C VAL A 65 -2.40 -3.16 -6.56
N ILE A 66 -1.60 -2.67 -5.61
CA ILE A 66 -0.13 -2.79 -5.67
C ILE A 66 0.31 -4.25 -5.57
N LEU A 67 -0.23 -5.01 -4.62
CA LEU A 67 0.13 -6.41 -4.43
C LEU A 67 -0.36 -7.32 -5.55
N ASP A 68 -1.50 -7.03 -6.19
CA ASP A 68 -2.06 -7.82 -7.28
C ASP A 68 -1.29 -7.62 -8.60
N SER A 69 -0.56 -6.51 -8.74
CA SER A 69 0.35 -6.29 -9.85
C SER A 69 1.63 -7.15 -9.76
N VAL A 70 1.85 -7.83 -8.62
CA VAL A 70 3.00 -8.68 -8.36
C VAL A 70 2.56 -10.15 -8.19
N PRO A 71 2.31 -10.89 -9.29
CA PRO A 71 1.66 -12.20 -9.23
C PRO A 71 2.55 -13.30 -8.63
N ASN A 72 3.87 -13.18 -8.72
CA ASN A 72 4.81 -14.22 -8.33
C ASN A 72 5.54 -13.88 -7.04
N VAL A 73 4.85 -14.06 -5.90
CA VAL A 73 5.49 -13.95 -4.58
C VAL A 73 6.26 -15.23 -4.28
N GLY A 74 7.58 -15.13 -4.10
CA GLY A 74 8.44 -16.24 -3.69
C GLY A 74 9.68 -15.70 -2.97
N LEU A 75 10.29 -16.52 -2.12
CA LEU A 75 11.47 -16.15 -1.31
C LEU A 75 12.76 -16.87 -1.76
N THR A 76 12.89 -17.24 -3.03
CA THR A 76 14.21 -17.58 -3.58
C THR A 76 14.94 -16.29 -3.98
N ALA A 77 16.27 -16.30 -3.98
CA ALA A 77 17.05 -15.11 -4.33
C ALA A 77 16.65 -14.48 -5.68
N ALA A 78 16.37 -15.31 -6.70
CA ALA A 78 15.93 -14.83 -8.01
C ALA A 78 14.52 -14.20 -7.96
N HIS A 79 13.60 -14.81 -7.24
CA HIS A 79 12.24 -14.27 -7.06
C HIS A 79 12.25 -12.97 -6.22
N THR A 80 13.12 -12.87 -5.23
CA THR A 80 13.21 -11.67 -4.37
C THR A 80 13.66 -10.45 -5.18
N GLU A 81 14.63 -10.59 -6.08
CA GLU A 81 15.04 -9.50 -6.96
C GLU A 81 13.90 -9.02 -7.85
N GLN A 82 13.23 -9.95 -8.53
CA GLN A 82 12.10 -9.64 -9.41
C GLN A 82 10.92 -9.03 -8.61
N LEU A 83 10.56 -9.66 -7.49
CA LEU A 83 9.50 -9.18 -6.60
C LEU A 83 9.76 -7.73 -6.15
N THR A 84 10.99 -7.41 -5.78
CA THR A 84 11.35 -6.06 -5.34
C THR A 84 11.17 -5.05 -6.47
N ARG A 85 11.63 -5.35 -7.70
CA ARG A 85 11.44 -4.48 -8.87
C ARG A 85 9.96 -4.25 -9.17
N GLU A 86 9.20 -5.32 -9.30
CA GLU A 86 7.77 -5.25 -9.62
C GLU A 86 6.99 -4.47 -8.55
N LEU A 87 7.31 -4.69 -7.27
CA LEU A 87 6.67 -3.99 -6.16
C LEU A 87 6.96 -2.48 -6.19
N PHE A 88 8.22 -2.09 -6.44
CA PHE A 88 8.57 -0.67 -6.53
C PHE A 88 8.03 -0.01 -7.78
N HIS A 89 7.98 -0.69 -8.94
CA HIS A 89 7.31 -0.16 -10.12
C HIS A 89 5.81 0.07 -9.87
N ALA A 90 5.14 -0.89 -9.24
CA ALA A 90 3.74 -0.73 -8.86
C ALA A 90 3.53 0.41 -7.83
N PHE A 91 4.44 0.55 -6.87
CA PHE A 91 4.45 1.66 -5.92
C PHE A 91 4.58 3.01 -6.64
N VAL A 92 5.59 3.16 -7.53
CA VAL A 92 5.83 4.40 -8.28
C VAL A 92 4.63 4.77 -9.17
N GLN A 93 4.03 3.78 -9.84
CA GLN A 93 2.81 4.00 -10.64
C GLN A 93 1.63 4.50 -9.82
N ASN A 94 1.56 4.18 -8.52
CA ASN A 94 0.50 4.56 -7.61
C ASN A 94 0.94 5.64 -6.60
N GLN A 95 2.10 6.28 -6.79
CA GLN A 95 2.74 7.15 -5.80
C GLN A 95 1.85 8.32 -5.37
N GLU A 96 1.07 8.89 -6.28
CA GLU A 96 0.14 9.98 -5.96
C GLU A 96 -0.92 9.52 -4.94
N ALA A 97 -1.55 8.38 -5.18
CA ALA A 97 -2.55 7.82 -4.26
C ALA A 97 -1.93 7.42 -2.92
N VAL A 98 -0.72 6.83 -2.93
CA VAL A 98 0.03 6.51 -1.71
C VAL A 98 0.32 7.79 -0.91
N ASN A 99 0.82 8.84 -1.55
CA ASN A 99 1.13 10.11 -0.90
C ASN A 99 -0.12 10.79 -0.30
N ILE A 100 -1.27 10.64 -0.92
CA ILE A 100 -2.55 11.17 -0.40
C ILE A 100 -3.01 10.34 0.81
N LEU A 101 -3.14 9.04 0.68
CA LEU A 101 -3.74 8.17 1.70
C LEU A 101 -2.83 7.96 2.91
N PHE A 102 -1.53 7.78 2.67
CA PHE A 102 -0.54 7.49 3.72
C PHE A 102 0.29 8.71 4.13
N SER A 103 -0.23 9.93 3.98
CA SER A 103 0.44 11.15 4.42
C SER A 103 0.31 11.40 5.93
N GLY A 104 1.19 12.24 6.47
CA GLY A 104 1.18 12.67 7.88
C GLY A 104 1.40 11.51 8.84
N ALA A 105 0.57 11.37 9.85
CA ALA A 105 0.67 10.31 10.87
C ALA A 105 0.57 8.87 10.31
N ARG A 106 0.06 8.72 9.08
CA ARG A 106 -0.09 7.41 8.43
C ARG A 106 1.10 7.00 7.55
N GLN A 107 2.12 7.85 7.42
CA GLN A 107 3.27 7.60 6.54
C GLN A 107 4.02 6.30 6.86
N GLY A 108 4.15 5.95 8.15
CA GLY A 108 4.81 4.71 8.57
C GLY A 108 3.97 3.44 8.40
N ILE A 109 2.67 3.57 8.03
CA ILE A 109 1.76 2.42 7.96
C ILE A 109 1.86 1.69 6.62
N PHE A 110 2.22 2.39 5.54
CA PHE A 110 2.24 1.82 4.19
C PHE A 110 3.13 0.58 4.09
N ALA A 111 4.38 0.67 4.52
CA ALA A 111 5.32 -0.46 4.47
C ALA A 111 4.83 -1.65 5.31
N ASN A 112 4.21 -1.39 6.48
CA ASN A 112 3.61 -2.42 7.32
C ASN A 112 2.44 -3.14 6.61
N CYS A 113 1.60 -2.40 5.89
CA CYS A 113 0.50 -2.98 5.12
C CYS A 113 1.01 -3.85 3.96
N ILE A 114 2.03 -3.40 3.23
CA ILE A 114 2.70 -4.19 2.19
C ILE A 114 3.32 -5.45 2.78
N GLU A 115 4.08 -5.33 3.89
CA GLU A 115 4.70 -6.47 4.56
C GLU A 115 3.65 -7.52 4.97
N LYS A 116 2.56 -7.08 5.61
CA LYS A 116 1.46 -7.96 6.00
C LYS A 116 0.87 -8.68 4.80
N GLY A 117 0.55 -7.95 3.72
CA GLY A 117 -0.02 -8.53 2.51
C GLY A 117 0.91 -9.52 1.82
N LEU A 118 2.22 -9.27 1.79
CA LEU A 118 3.22 -10.22 1.29
C LEU A 118 3.31 -11.45 2.18
N ARG A 119 3.32 -11.29 3.50
CA ARG A 119 3.35 -12.37 4.49
C ARG A 119 2.15 -13.30 4.32
N ASP A 120 0.95 -12.74 4.19
CA ASP A 120 -0.28 -13.52 3.99
C ASP A 120 -0.22 -14.33 2.68
N ARG A 121 0.28 -13.74 1.60
CA ARG A 121 0.44 -14.41 0.30
C ARG A 121 1.50 -15.51 0.32
N LEU A 122 2.61 -15.28 1.02
CA LEU A 122 3.67 -16.28 1.20
C LEU A 122 3.17 -17.45 2.02
N ALA A 123 2.49 -17.22 3.14
CA ALA A 123 1.92 -18.26 3.98
C ALA A 123 0.85 -19.09 3.24
N ALA A 124 0.07 -18.46 2.36
CA ALA A 124 -0.92 -19.16 1.53
C ALA A 124 -0.28 -20.09 0.48
N LYS A 125 0.91 -19.72 -0.04
CA LYS A 125 1.67 -20.55 -1.01
C LYS A 125 2.54 -21.60 -0.37
N ASP A 126 3.10 -21.29 0.79
CA ASP A 126 4.04 -22.15 1.51
C ASP A 126 3.68 -22.15 3.01
N PRO A 127 2.93 -23.18 3.46
CA PRO A 127 2.54 -23.30 4.86
C PRO A 127 3.72 -23.34 5.85
N THR A 128 4.93 -23.73 5.38
CA THR A 128 6.13 -23.75 6.23
C THR A 128 6.67 -22.36 6.52
N PHE A 129 6.27 -21.34 5.74
CA PHE A 129 6.70 -19.96 5.94
C PHE A 129 6.33 -19.42 7.33
N ALA A 130 5.12 -19.71 7.79
CA ALA A 130 4.64 -19.26 9.11
C ALA A 130 5.38 -19.92 10.28
N ALA A 131 5.97 -21.09 10.06
CA ALA A 131 6.73 -21.85 11.06
C ALA A 131 8.23 -21.48 11.10
N ASP A 132 8.70 -20.64 10.16
CA ASP A 132 10.10 -20.26 10.04
C ASP A 132 10.29 -18.76 10.40
N PRO A 133 10.71 -18.45 11.63
CA PRO A 133 10.91 -17.07 12.07
C PRO A 133 11.97 -16.32 11.27
N ASP A 134 13.02 -17.00 10.79
CA ASP A 134 14.13 -16.36 10.06
C ASP A 134 13.65 -15.80 8.73
N ARG A 135 12.79 -16.54 8.02
CA ARG A 135 12.12 -16.04 6.80
C ARG A 135 11.23 -14.83 7.07
N GLY A 136 10.55 -14.83 8.22
CA GLY A 136 9.74 -13.70 8.67
C GLY A 136 10.56 -12.45 8.96
N ILE A 137 11.69 -12.59 9.63
CA ILE A 137 12.65 -11.52 9.94
C ILE A 137 13.22 -10.94 8.63
N LEU A 138 13.62 -11.82 7.71
CA LEU A 138 14.17 -11.42 6.42
C LEU A 138 13.17 -10.63 5.58
N LEU A 139 11.90 -11.07 5.53
CA LEU A 139 10.83 -10.34 4.85
C LEU A 139 10.67 -8.94 5.45
N SER A 140 10.59 -8.83 6.78
CA SER A 140 10.47 -7.53 7.46
C SER A 140 11.66 -6.63 7.15
N PHE A 141 12.89 -7.16 7.22
CA PHE A 141 14.11 -6.42 6.92
C PHE A 141 14.10 -5.88 5.47
N CYS A 142 13.79 -6.74 4.50
CA CYS A 142 13.75 -6.35 3.09
C CYS A 142 12.66 -5.31 2.83
N VAL A 143 11.43 -5.51 3.31
CA VAL A 143 10.32 -4.57 3.05
C VAL A 143 10.58 -3.23 3.73
N GLN A 144 10.81 -3.22 5.05
CA GLN A 144 11.00 -1.97 5.80
C GLN A 144 12.26 -1.24 5.35
N GLY A 145 13.38 -1.97 5.17
CA GLY A 145 14.65 -1.40 4.73
C GLY A 145 14.58 -0.80 3.34
N CYS A 146 13.99 -1.51 2.37
CA CYS A 146 13.85 -1.02 1.01
C CYS A 146 12.94 0.21 0.93
N PHE A 147 11.78 0.21 1.59
CA PHE A 147 10.89 1.38 1.60
C PHE A 147 11.51 2.57 2.32
N TYR A 148 12.20 2.37 3.43
CA TYR A 148 12.94 3.43 4.12
C TYR A 148 14.02 4.03 3.23
N ALA A 149 14.84 3.18 2.59
CA ALA A 149 15.90 3.63 1.70
C ALA A 149 15.33 4.37 0.48
N PHE A 150 14.24 3.87 -0.12
CA PHE A 150 13.57 4.54 -1.22
C PHE A 150 13.06 5.93 -0.82
N ALA A 151 12.36 6.03 0.30
CA ALA A 151 11.78 7.29 0.77
C ALA A 151 12.83 8.38 1.01
N ASN A 152 14.04 7.99 1.47
CA ASN A 152 15.10 8.94 1.78
C ASN A 152 16.00 9.29 0.58
N ASN A 153 15.96 8.54 -0.53
CA ASN A 153 16.88 8.72 -1.66
C ASN A 153 16.20 9.00 -3.00
N SER A 154 14.89 8.79 -3.14
CA SER A 154 14.17 8.96 -4.42
C SER A 154 14.20 10.39 -4.98
N GLY A 155 14.48 11.39 -4.16
CA GLY A 155 14.67 12.78 -4.61
C GLY A 155 16.12 13.13 -4.98
N GLN A 156 17.09 12.21 -4.81
CA GLN A 156 18.52 12.49 -4.95
C GLN A 156 19.17 11.73 -6.12
N MET A 157 18.48 10.73 -6.67
CA MET A 157 18.98 9.91 -7.77
C MET A 157 17.85 9.45 -8.70
N ASP A 158 18.25 8.89 -9.84
CA ASP A 158 17.29 8.27 -10.76
C ASP A 158 16.51 7.14 -10.09
N VAL A 159 15.19 7.13 -10.28
CA VAL A 159 14.29 6.18 -9.63
C VAL A 159 14.56 4.75 -10.09
N GLU A 160 14.80 4.53 -11.38
CA GLU A 160 15.08 3.20 -11.92
C GLU A 160 16.40 2.65 -11.36
N HIS A 161 17.45 3.48 -11.30
CA HIS A 161 18.70 3.10 -10.68
C HIS A 161 18.55 2.74 -9.20
N LEU A 162 17.72 3.52 -8.45
CA LEU A 162 17.42 3.24 -7.04
C LEU A 162 16.70 1.90 -6.88
N VAL A 163 15.69 1.64 -7.70
CA VAL A 163 14.93 0.38 -7.68
C VAL A 163 15.84 -0.81 -7.98
N ASP A 164 16.72 -0.68 -8.98
CA ASP A 164 17.70 -1.70 -9.33
C ASP A 164 18.63 -2.03 -8.16
N LEU A 165 19.16 -1.00 -7.51
CA LEU A 165 20.05 -1.17 -6.35
C LEU A 165 19.34 -1.87 -5.18
N LEU A 166 18.10 -1.46 -4.87
CA LEU A 166 17.30 -2.07 -3.81
C LEU A 166 16.99 -3.54 -4.10
N ALA A 167 16.69 -3.88 -5.35
CA ALA A 167 16.43 -5.25 -5.78
C ALA A 167 17.68 -6.15 -5.60
N VAL A 168 18.87 -5.64 -5.96
CA VAL A 168 20.15 -6.35 -5.76
C VAL A 168 20.45 -6.55 -4.26
N ILE A 169 20.21 -5.52 -3.43
CA ILE A 169 20.39 -5.61 -1.97
C ILE A 169 19.44 -6.64 -1.36
N ALA A 170 18.15 -6.61 -1.73
CA ALA A 170 17.17 -7.58 -1.25
C ALA A 170 17.54 -9.03 -1.63
N LYS A 171 18.02 -9.24 -2.86
CA LYS A 171 18.56 -10.54 -3.31
C LYS A 171 19.76 -10.99 -2.49
N ALA A 172 20.73 -10.10 -2.23
CA ALA A 172 21.91 -10.41 -1.44
C ALA A 172 21.53 -10.80 0.00
N ALA A 173 20.59 -10.07 0.64
CA ALA A 173 20.06 -10.40 1.95
C ALA A 173 19.45 -11.81 1.98
N GLN A 174 18.72 -12.21 0.94
CA GLN A 174 18.15 -13.55 0.82
C GLN A 174 19.21 -14.66 0.74
N CYS A 175 20.38 -14.39 0.17
CA CYS A 175 21.46 -15.36 0.09
C CYS A 175 22.14 -15.66 1.45
N LEU A 176 21.92 -14.81 2.45
CA LEU A 176 22.45 -15.03 3.82
C LEU A 176 21.61 -16.04 4.62
N ASN A 177 20.41 -16.30 4.20
CA ASN A 177 19.52 -17.28 4.83
C ASN A 177 19.76 -18.68 4.21
N ARG A 178 20.81 -19.39 4.69
CA ARG A 178 21.18 -20.77 4.29
C ARG A 178 20.99 -21.71 5.45
#